data_b9cde861c3adfe6dabdccb312271fc11
#
_entry.id   b9cde861c3adfe6dabdccb312271fc11
#
_cell.length_a   1.000
_cell.length_b   1.000
_cell.length_c   1.000
_cell.angle_alpha   90.00
_cell.angle_beta   90.00
_cell.angle_gamma   90.00
#
_symmetry.space_group_name_H-M   'P 1'
#
loop_
_entity.id
_entity.type
_entity.pdbx_description
1 polymer ?
#
loop_
_entity_poly.entity_id
_entity_poly.type
_entity_poly.pdbx_seq_one_letter_code
_entity_poly.pdbx_strand_id
1 'polypeptide(L)'
;LEQLFKKMQEKEQFHPVENFIYDFEWYMNRHRESFTKEQFNRRIEYGYIILKDYYEKYLYSWSKIVSVERSIRNVVVNGVPLKGKLDKLEFDGKSVNVVDYKTGDPEKARPKLLAPNDKEPKGGDYWRQAVFYKILVDNYEAKQWRVASTEFDFIEPDKKKNFQKFKLLISDADTATVKEQITTVWR
;
A
#
# COMPACT_ATOMS: atom_id res chain seq x y z
N LEU A 1 -6.24 1.96 9.00
CA LEU A 1 -5.71 3.12 8.26
C LEU A 1 -6.70 3.66 7.25
N GLU A 2 -7.27 2.83 6.40
CA GLU A 2 -8.27 3.25 5.40
C GLU A 2 -9.40 4.09 6.02
N GLN A 3 -10.02 3.60 7.10
CA GLN A 3 -11.11 4.34 7.78
C GLN A 3 -10.60 5.65 8.39
N LEU A 4 -9.37 5.68 8.89
CA LEU A 4 -8.76 6.90 9.41
C LEU A 4 -8.71 7.99 8.34
N PHE A 5 -8.26 7.66 7.13
CA PHE A 5 -8.18 8.61 6.02
C PHE A 5 -9.55 8.97 5.44
N LYS A 6 -10.52 8.05 5.38
CA LYS A 6 -11.90 8.37 4.98
C LYS A 6 -12.53 9.38 5.94
N LYS A 7 -12.42 9.13 7.23
CA LYS A 7 -12.94 10.06 8.26
C LYS A 7 -12.21 11.42 8.24
N MET A 8 -10.90 11.42 7.96
CA MET A 8 -10.13 12.66 7.77
C MET A 8 -10.65 13.46 6.58
N GLN A 9 -10.96 12.81 5.45
CA GLN A 9 -11.51 13.50 4.28
C GLN A 9 -12.89 14.13 4.55
N GLU A 10 -13.73 13.46 5.36
CA GLU A 10 -15.06 13.98 5.75
C GLU A 10 -14.98 15.17 6.70
N LYS A 11 -14.02 15.20 7.61
CA LYS A 11 -13.89 16.18 8.69
C LYS A 11 -12.71 17.15 8.53
N GLU A 12 -11.95 17.01 7.44
CA GLU A 12 -10.74 17.80 7.13
C GLU A 12 -9.63 17.72 8.19
N GLN A 13 -9.74 16.78 9.12
CA GLN A 13 -8.76 16.54 10.17
C GLN A 13 -8.70 15.06 10.56
N PHE A 14 -7.54 14.64 11.03
CA PHE A 14 -7.40 13.30 11.60
C PHE A 14 -8.09 13.23 12.96
N HIS A 15 -8.81 12.13 13.18
CA HIS A 15 -9.38 11.82 14.49
C HIS A 15 -8.27 11.57 15.52
N PRO A 16 -8.53 11.80 16.82
CA PRO A 16 -7.62 11.39 17.89
C PRO A 16 -7.23 9.91 17.81
N VAL A 17 -6.06 9.58 18.34
CA VAL A 17 -5.54 8.21 18.30
C VAL A 17 -6.49 7.19 18.96
N GLU A 18 -7.21 7.61 19.99
CA GLU A 18 -8.20 6.76 20.68
C GLU A 18 -9.29 6.27 19.73
N ASN A 19 -9.77 7.13 18.83
CA ASN A 19 -10.77 6.77 17.84
C ASN A 19 -10.20 5.80 16.78
N PHE A 20 -8.94 5.98 16.42
CA PHE A 20 -8.24 5.08 15.51
C PHE A 20 -8.07 3.68 16.11
N ILE A 21 -7.71 3.61 17.39
CA ILE A 21 -7.60 2.36 18.14
C ILE A 21 -8.98 1.70 18.32
N TYR A 22 -10.02 2.49 18.60
CA TYR A 22 -11.39 1.98 18.69
C TYR A 22 -11.85 1.34 17.36
N ASP A 23 -11.57 1.98 16.23
CA ASP A 23 -11.88 1.41 14.92
C ASP A 23 -11.16 0.06 14.69
N PHE A 24 -9.89 -0.04 15.09
CA PHE A 24 -9.14 -1.30 15.02
C PHE A 24 -9.79 -2.39 15.88
N GLU A 25 -10.12 -2.09 17.13
CA GLU A 25 -10.78 -3.02 18.04
C GLU A 25 -12.12 -3.50 17.49
N TRP A 26 -12.91 -2.57 16.94
CA TRP A 26 -14.19 -2.90 16.34
C TRP A 26 -14.04 -3.89 15.16
N TYR A 27 -13.06 -3.66 14.27
CA TYR A 27 -12.78 -4.58 13.17
C TYR A 27 -12.28 -5.94 13.66
N MET A 28 -11.43 -5.98 14.66
CA MET A 28 -10.93 -7.21 15.24
C MET A 28 -12.07 -8.02 15.85
N ASN A 29 -12.97 -7.38 16.60
CA ASN A 29 -14.15 -8.05 17.19
C ASN A 29 -15.10 -8.59 16.13
N ARG A 30 -15.29 -7.89 15.02
CA ARG A 30 -16.11 -8.36 13.89
C ARG A 30 -15.58 -9.64 13.25
N HIS A 31 -14.29 -9.87 13.32
CA HIS A 31 -13.62 -11.05 12.77
C HIS A 31 -13.15 -12.04 13.86
N ARG A 32 -13.68 -11.91 15.07
CA ARG A 32 -13.22 -12.69 16.21
C ARG A 32 -13.26 -14.19 15.98
N GLU A 33 -14.26 -14.70 15.29
CA GLU A 33 -14.42 -16.13 15.00
C GLU A 33 -13.31 -16.73 14.15
N SER A 34 -12.51 -15.87 13.47
CA SER A 34 -11.35 -16.30 12.68
C SER A 34 -10.11 -16.61 13.53
N PHE A 35 -10.18 -16.46 14.86
CA PHE A 35 -9.05 -16.58 15.76
C PHE A 35 -9.37 -17.46 16.97
N THR A 36 -8.37 -18.19 17.50
CA THR A 36 -8.46 -18.70 18.85
C THR A 36 -8.47 -17.53 19.86
N LYS A 37 -8.88 -17.80 21.10
CA LYS A 37 -8.91 -16.78 22.16
C LYS A 37 -7.51 -16.18 22.39
N GLU A 38 -6.48 -17.03 22.43
CA GLU A 38 -5.09 -16.62 22.65
C GLU A 38 -4.55 -15.80 21.47
N GLN A 39 -4.84 -16.24 20.24
CA GLN A 39 -4.45 -15.49 19.04
C GLN A 39 -5.10 -14.12 19.01
N PHE A 40 -6.39 -14.04 19.32
CA PHE A 40 -7.14 -12.79 19.34
C PHE A 40 -6.55 -11.82 20.36
N ASN A 41 -6.41 -12.24 21.63
CA ASN A 41 -5.88 -11.39 22.70
C ASN A 41 -4.48 -10.87 22.36
N ARG A 42 -3.58 -11.74 21.90
CA ARG A 42 -2.23 -11.34 21.49
C ARG A 42 -2.23 -10.31 20.35
N ARG A 43 -3.12 -10.47 19.36
CA ARG A 43 -3.22 -9.53 18.24
C ARG A 43 -3.79 -8.19 18.65
N ILE A 44 -4.78 -8.18 19.54
CA ILE A 44 -5.35 -6.95 20.10
C ILE A 44 -4.29 -6.17 20.88
N GLU A 45 -3.60 -6.81 21.83
CA GLU A 45 -2.58 -6.19 22.63
C GLU A 45 -1.43 -5.63 21.78
N TYR A 46 -0.94 -6.43 20.85
CA TYR A 46 0.10 -6.01 19.90
C TYR A 46 -0.37 -4.83 19.04
N GLY A 47 -1.59 -4.92 18.50
CA GLY A 47 -2.17 -3.87 17.66
C GLY A 47 -2.31 -2.54 18.39
N TYR A 48 -2.72 -2.54 19.66
CA TYR A 48 -2.81 -1.30 20.47
C TYR A 48 -1.49 -0.57 20.53
N ILE A 49 -0.40 -1.28 20.80
CA ILE A 49 0.93 -0.69 20.92
C ILE A 49 1.39 -0.15 19.56
N ILE A 50 1.39 -1.02 18.55
CA ILE A 50 1.95 -0.71 17.22
C ILE A 50 1.18 0.39 16.51
N LEU A 51 -0.16 0.36 16.55
CA LEU A 51 -0.97 1.36 15.84
C LEU A 51 -0.89 2.72 16.52
N LYS A 52 -0.76 2.76 17.84
CA LYS A 52 -0.55 4.01 18.56
C LYS A 52 0.80 4.63 18.19
N ASP A 53 1.89 3.85 18.26
CA ASP A 53 3.23 4.31 17.92
C ASP A 53 3.32 4.76 16.46
N TYR A 54 2.69 4.00 15.55
CA TYR A 54 2.62 4.34 14.13
C TYR A 54 1.86 5.65 13.89
N TYR A 55 0.70 5.83 14.53
CA TYR A 55 -0.10 7.04 14.44
C TYR A 55 0.68 8.26 14.93
N GLU A 56 1.25 8.19 16.13
CA GLU A 56 2.03 9.29 16.75
C GLU A 56 3.23 9.68 15.89
N LYS A 57 3.89 8.70 15.29
CA LYS A 57 5.04 8.95 14.40
C LYS A 57 4.67 9.69 13.13
N TYR A 58 3.54 9.34 12.50
CA TYR A 58 3.24 9.80 11.14
C TYR A 58 2.13 10.84 11.03
N LEU A 59 1.37 11.10 12.08
CA LEU A 59 0.21 12.01 12.06
C LEU A 59 0.47 13.34 11.34
N TYR A 60 1.60 13.98 11.62
CA TYR A 60 1.94 15.28 11.06
C TYR A 60 2.59 15.23 9.67
N SER A 61 2.98 14.05 9.22
CA SER A 61 3.61 13.83 7.91
C SER A 61 2.66 13.27 6.86
N TRP A 62 1.47 12.82 7.27
CA TRP A 62 0.48 12.28 6.33
C TRP A 62 -0.07 13.34 5.40
N SER A 63 -0.09 13.02 4.10
CA SER A 63 -0.84 13.80 3.11
C SER A 63 -2.33 13.78 3.42
N LYS A 64 -2.99 14.93 3.27
CA LYS A 64 -4.46 15.06 3.36
C LYS A 64 -5.13 15.01 2.00
N ILE A 65 -4.38 15.18 0.92
CA ILE A 65 -4.88 15.12 -0.47
C ILE A 65 -4.71 13.68 -0.95
N VAL A 66 -5.70 12.83 -0.65
CA VAL A 66 -5.61 11.39 -0.86
C VAL A 66 -6.88 10.81 -1.50
N SER A 67 -6.76 9.62 -2.08
CA SER A 67 -7.88 8.74 -2.39
C SER A 67 -7.57 7.36 -1.80
N VAL A 68 -8.49 6.83 -0.99
CA VAL A 68 -8.32 5.53 -0.35
C VAL A 68 -9.20 4.46 -0.99
N GLU A 69 -8.74 3.20 -0.94
CA GLU A 69 -9.42 2.04 -1.55
C GLU A 69 -9.82 2.26 -3.02
N ARG A 70 -8.96 2.92 -3.79
CA ARG A 70 -9.27 3.25 -5.18
C ARG A 70 -9.31 2.01 -6.05
N SER A 71 -10.49 1.66 -6.53
CA SER A 71 -10.67 0.64 -7.57
C SER A 71 -10.46 1.26 -8.95
N ILE A 72 -9.51 0.73 -9.71
CA ILE A 72 -9.27 1.08 -11.12
C ILE A 72 -9.66 -0.10 -11.97
N ARG A 73 -10.46 0.15 -12.99
CA ARG A 73 -10.99 -0.85 -13.94
C ARG A 73 -10.96 -0.28 -15.36
N ASN A 74 -11.17 -1.16 -16.32
CA ASN A 74 -11.25 -0.81 -17.74
C ASN A 74 -9.95 -0.19 -18.29
N VAL A 75 -8.81 -0.62 -17.77
CA VAL A 75 -7.50 -0.29 -18.31
C VAL A 75 -7.10 -1.41 -19.25
N VAL A 76 -6.68 -1.08 -20.47
CA VAL A 76 -6.21 -2.06 -21.45
C VAL A 76 -4.77 -1.70 -21.84
N VAL A 77 -3.86 -2.66 -21.69
CA VAL A 77 -2.45 -2.51 -22.03
C VAL A 77 -2.01 -3.68 -22.90
N ASN A 78 -1.52 -3.41 -24.12
CA ASN A 78 -1.14 -4.43 -25.10
C ASN A 78 -2.26 -5.48 -25.37
N GLY A 79 -3.52 -5.03 -25.37
CA GLY A 79 -4.68 -5.90 -25.54
C GLY A 79 -5.10 -6.67 -24.27
N VAL A 80 -4.37 -6.53 -23.17
CA VAL A 80 -4.68 -7.21 -21.90
C VAL A 80 -5.51 -6.29 -21.00
N PRO A 81 -6.73 -6.71 -20.58
CA PRO A 81 -7.54 -5.94 -19.63
C PRO A 81 -6.96 -6.04 -18.21
N LEU A 82 -6.75 -4.88 -17.60
CA LEU A 82 -6.19 -4.76 -16.26
C LEU A 82 -7.20 -4.15 -15.30
N LYS A 83 -7.15 -4.60 -14.06
CA LYS A 83 -7.87 -4.01 -12.94
C LYS A 83 -7.05 -4.13 -11.67
N GLY A 84 -7.27 -3.23 -10.73
CA GLY A 84 -6.63 -3.29 -9.42
C GLY A 84 -7.34 -2.44 -8.39
N LYS A 85 -7.09 -2.74 -7.13
CA LYS A 85 -7.49 -1.95 -5.99
C LYS A 85 -6.22 -1.46 -5.31
N LEU A 86 -6.17 -0.16 -5.06
CA LEU A 86 -5.03 0.54 -4.47
C LEU A 86 -5.42 1.01 -3.07
N ASP A 87 -4.58 0.78 -2.09
CA ASP A 87 -4.90 1.11 -0.69
C ASP A 87 -5.02 2.63 -0.52
N LYS A 88 -4.02 3.39 -1.00
CA LYS A 88 -4.04 4.85 -0.94
C LYS A 88 -3.28 5.46 -2.11
N LEU A 89 -3.82 6.53 -2.67
CA LEU A 89 -3.15 7.44 -3.60
C LEU A 89 -2.96 8.78 -2.90
N GLU A 90 -1.76 9.32 -2.91
CA GLU A 90 -1.44 10.66 -2.43
C GLU A 90 -1.15 11.55 -3.64
N PHE A 91 -1.75 12.73 -3.67
CA PHE A 91 -1.69 13.61 -4.84
C PHE A 91 -0.89 14.88 -4.58
N ASP A 92 -0.09 15.23 -5.58
CA ASP A 92 0.46 16.56 -5.79
C ASP A 92 0.10 16.99 -7.23
N GLY A 93 -1.01 17.68 -7.38
CA GLY A 93 -1.61 17.93 -8.67
C GLY A 93 -1.99 16.63 -9.41
N LYS A 94 -1.37 16.38 -10.57
CA LYS A 94 -1.53 15.14 -11.33
C LYS A 94 -0.50 14.07 -10.98
N SER A 95 0.51 14.43 -10.20
CA SER A 95 1.53 13.51 -9.70
C SER A 95 0.98 12.67 -8.55
N VAL A 96 1.28 11.37 -8.56
CA VAL A 96 0.72 10.42 -7.60
C VAL A 96 1.83 9.62 -6.94
N ASN A 97 1.81 9.55 -5.60
CA ASN A 97 2.48 8.53 -4.84
C ASN A 97 1.47 7.42 -4.51
N VAL A 98 1.70 6.21 -4.99
CA VAL A 98 0.88 5.05 -4.64
C VAL A 98 1.40 4.46 -3.35
N VAL A 99 0.57 4.38 -2.33
CA VAL A 99 0.93 3.78 -1.03
C VAL A 99 0.20 2.47 -0.86
N ASP A 100 0.97 1.43 -0.55
CA ASP A 100 0.49 0.09 -0.23
C ASP A 100 0.94 -0.28 1.19
N TYR A 101 -0.03 -0.58 2.06
CA TYR A 101 0.25 -0.92 3.45
C TYR A 101 0.65 -2.37 3.60
N LYS A 102 1.74 -2.61 4.32
CA LYS A 102 2.27 -3.94 4.57
C LYS A 102 2.33 -4.24 6.06
N THR A 103 2.07 -5.49 6.39
CA THR A 103 2.32 -6.06 7.72
C THR A 103 3.52 -7.00 7.67
N GLY A 104 4.08 -7.31 8.85
CA GLY A 104 5.23 -8.19 9.00
C GLY A 104 6.57 -7.47 8.98
N ASP A 105 7.66 -8.25 9.03
CA ASP A 105 9.03 -7.75 9.18
C ASP A 105 9.51 -7.05 7.90
N PRO A 106 9.77 -5.72 7.93
CA PRO A 106 10.22 -4.98 6.75
C PRO A 106 11.57 -5.45 6.21
N GLU A 107 12.46 -5.99 7.03
CA GLU A 107 13.77 -6.49 6.57
C GLU A 107 13.62 -7.71 5.65
N LYS A 108 12.62 -8.57 5.91
CA LYS A 108 12.30 -9.71 5.04
C LYS A 108 11.70 -9.28 3.69
N ALA A 109 11.25 -8.05 3.59
CA ALA A 109 10.68 -7.50 2.36
C ALA A 109 11.75 -6.97 1.39
N ARG A 110 12.95 -6.63 1.86
CA ARG A 110 14.01 -6.02 1.02
C ARG A 110 14.32 -6.80 -0.26
N PRO A 111 14.50 -8.13 -0.24
CA PRO A 111 14.71 -8.88 -1.49
C PRO A 111 13.55 -8.79 -2.48
N LYS A 112 12.32 -8.63 -1.98
CA LYS A 112 11.12 -8.52 -2.81
C LYS A 112 11.00 -7.19 -3.56
N LEU A 113 11.81 -6.19 -3.18
CA LEU A 113 11.85 -4.85 -3.80
C LEU A 113 12.83 -4.76 -4.97
N LEU A 114 13.62 -5.79 -5.21
CA LEU A 114 14.67 -5.77 -6.23
C LEU A 114 14.09 -5.98 -7.63
N ALA A 115 14.59 -5.18 -8.57
CA ALA A 115 14.36 -5.39 -9.99
C ALA A 115 14.94 -6.74 -10.46
N PRO A 116 14.61 -7.22 -11.68
CA PRO A 116 15.15 -8.46 -12.21
C PRO A 116 16.67 -8.56 -12.06
N ASN A 117 17.14 -9.71 -11.64
CA ASN A 117 18.56 -10.02 -11.43
C ASN A 117 18.79 -11.53 -11.61
N ASP A 118 20.04 -11.98 -11.51
CA ASP A 118 20.42 -13.40 -11.76
C ASP A 118 19.69 -14.39 -10.84
N LYS A 119 19.38 -13.98 -9.60
CA LYS A 119 18.68 -14.83 -8.62
C LYS A 119 17.16 -14.77 -8.77
N GLU A 120 16.65 -13.67 -9.23
CA GLU A 120 15.22 -13.41 -9.40
C GLU A 120 14.98 -12.78 -10.80
N PRO A 121 15.00 -13.59 -11.87
CA PRO A 121 14.93 -13.09 -13.26
C PRO A 121 13.65 -12.32 -13.58
N LYS A 122 12.57 -12.53 -12.82
CA LYS A 122 11.30 -11.82 -12.99
C LYS A 122 11.19 -10.57 -12.11
N GLY A 123 12.18 -10.32 -11.27
CA GLY A 123 12.13 -9.30 -10.20
C GLY A 123 11.31 -9.75 -9.00
N GLY A 124 11.50 -9.09 -7.87
CA GLY A 124 10.81 -9.39 -6.62
C GLY A 124 9.30 -9.05 -6.68
N ASP A 125 8.50 -9.70 -5.84
CA ASP A 125 7.04 -9.55 -5.84
C ASP A 125 6.60 -8.10 -5.62
N TYR A 126 7.25 -7.38 -4.70
CA TYR A 126 6.89 -5.98 -4.41
C TYR A 126 7.36 -5.04 -5.52
N TRP A 127 8.51 -5.32 -6.14
CA TRP A 127 8.93 -4.57 -7.32
C TRP A 127 7.90 -4.73 -8.46
N ARG A 128 7.49 -5.97 -8.78
CA ARG A 128 6.45 -6.20 -9.81
C ARG A 128 5.13 -5.51 -9.45
N GLN A 129 4.72 -5.57 -8.18
CA GLN A 129 3.52 -4.90 -7.69
C GLN A 129 3.61 -3.38 -7.88
N ALA A 130 4.75 -2.78 -7.54
CA ALA A 130 4.97 -1.34 -7.71
C ALA A 130 4.90 -0.91 -9.17
N VAL A 131 5.53 -1.67 -10.06
CA VAL A 131 5.51 -1.42 -11.50
C VAL A 131 4.09 -1.60 -12.07
N PHE A 132 3.38 -2.65 -11.63
CA PHE A 132 1.98 -2.87 -12.02
C PHE A 132 1.08 -1.70 -11.61
N TYR A 133 1.24 -1.16 -10.42
CA TYR A 133 0.48 0.01 -9.98
C TYR A 133 0.74 1.23 -10.86
N LYS A 134 1.99 1.48 -11.24
CA LYS A 134 2.32 2.55 -12.19
C LYS A 134 1.66 2.31 -13.53
N ILE A 135 1.75 1.11 -14.10
CA ILE A 135 1.10 0.76 -15.36
C ILE A 135 -0.41 1.01 -15.28
N LEU A 136 -1.04 0.55 -14.20
CA LEU A 136 -2.48 0.67 -14.01
C LEU A 136 -2.95 2.13 -13.91
N VAL A 137 -2.27 2.94 -13.11
CA VAL A 137 -2.65 4.34 -12.86
C VAL A 137 -2.33 5.23 -14.05
N ASP A 138 -1.14 5.09 -14.66
CA ASP A 138 -0.71 5.91 -15.79
C ASP A 138 -1.55 5.67 -17.06
N ASN A 139 -2.17 4.49 -17.19
CA ASN A 139 -3.05 4.14 -18.31
C ASN A 139 -4.55 4.26 -17.94
N TYR A 140 -4.89 4.83 -16.80
CA TYR A 140 -6.27 5.08 -16.42
C TYR A 140 -6.79 6.36 -17.10
N GLU A 141 -7.40 6.20 -18.27
CA GLU A 141 -7.84 7.29 -19.16
C GLU A 141 -8.84 8.27 -18.51
N ALA A 142 -9.66 7.80 -17.56
CA ALA A 142 -10.62 8.64 -16.86
C ALA A 142 -9.97 9.77 -16.02
N LYS A 143 -8.67 9.66 -15.76
CA LYS A 143 -7.85 10.62 -15.01
C LYS A 143 -6.49 10.75 -15.69
N GLN A 144 -5.97 11.96 -15.69
CA GLN A 144 -4.64 12.23 -16.26
C GLN A 144 -3.56 12.13 -15.17
N TRP A 145 -3.62 11.10 -14.35
CA TRP A 145 -2.65 10.87 -13.28
C TRP A 145 -1.34 10.30 -13.83
N ARG A 146 -0.25 10.59 -13.13
CA ARG A 146 1.08 10.02 -13.41
C ARG A 146 1.74 9.61 -12.10
N VAL A 147 2.11 8.35 -12.00
CA VAL A 147 2.78 7.82 -10.82
C VAL A 147 4.22 8.31 -10.79
N ALA A 148 4.53 9.13 -9.78
CA ALA A 148 5.89 9.56 -9.47
C ALA A 148 6.65 8.51 -8.66
N SER A 149 5.94 7.81 -7.77
CA SER A 149 6.52 6.78 -6.90
C SER A 149 5.48 5.79 -6.40
N THR A 150 5.94 4.61 -6.02
CA THR A 150 5.18 3.65 -5.22
C THR A 150 5.89 3.45 -3.88
N GLU A 151 5.15 3.46 -2.78
CA GLU A 151 5.66 3.35 -1.43
C GLU A 151 5.01 2.17 -0.72
N PHE A 152 5.84 1.26 -0.21
CA PHE A 152 5.42 0.21 0.70
C PHE A 152 5.60 0.69 2.12
N ASP A 153 4.49 0.92 2.80
CA ASP A 153 4.43 1.48 4.14
C ASP A 153 4.18 0.35 5.16
N PHE A 154 5.22 0.02 5.93
CA PHE A 154 5.17 -1.05 6.92
C PHE A 154 4.60 -0.55 8.23
N ILE A 155 3.42 -1.07 8.57
CA ILE A 155 2.71 -0.75 9.82
C ILE A 155 3.42 -1.37 11.02
N GLU A 156 4.09 -2.51 10.84
CA GLU A 156 4.88 -3.15 11.88
C GLU A 156 6.34 -2.66 11.81
N PRO A 157 6.96 -2.33 12.96
CA PRO A 157 8.34 -1.89 12.98
C PRO A 157 9.32 -3.05 12.77
N ASP A 158 10.56 -2.72 12.42
CA ASP A 158 11.65 -3.67 12.38
C ASP A 158 12.05 -4.12 13.81
N LYS A 159 13.03 -5.03 13.90
CA LYS A 159 13.56 -5.54 15.19
C LYS A 159 14.17 -4.46 16.08
N LYS A 160 14.52 -3.31 15.51
CA LYS A 160 15.05 -2.13 16.23
C LYS A 160 13.95 -1.13 16.59
N LYS A 161 12.67 -1.51 16.43
CA LYS A 161 11.49 -0.70 16.65
C LYS A 161 11.38 0.54 15.73
N ASN A 162 11.97 0.49 14.54
CA ASN A 162 11.84 1.53 13.54
C ASN A 162 10.77 1.14 12.51
N PHE A 163 9.82 2.03 12.25
CA PHE A 163 8.90 1.91 11.14
C PHE A 163 9.64 2.22 9.84
N GLN A 164 9.41 1.40 8.82
CA GLN A 164 10.07 1.50 7.54
C GLN A 164 9.05 1.81 6.43
N LYS A 165 9.47 2.67 5.51
CA LYS A 165 8.77 2.95 4.26
C LYS A 165 9.76 2.78 3.11
N PHE A 166 9.40 1.94 2.15
CA PHE A 166 10.23 1.71 0.98
C PHE A 166 9.60 2.34 -0.25
N LYS A 167 10.20 3.44 -0.72
CA LYS A 167 9.73 4.18 -1.88
C LYS A 167 10.54 3.78 -3.12
N LEU A 168 9.83 3.36 -4.17
CA LEU A 168 10.39 2.98 -5.45
C LEU A 168 10.03 4.03 -6.50
N LEU A 169 11.04 4.45 -7.26
CA LEU A 169 10.90 5.22 -8.50
C LEU A 169 10.94 4.22 -9.65
N ILE A 170 9.89 4.16 -10.43
CA ILE A 170 9.73 3.18 -11.50
C ILE A 170 10.09 3.82 -12.84
N SER A 171 11.07 3.25 -13.52
CA SER A 171 11.50 3.69 -14.84
C SER A 171 10.61 3.19 -15.99
N ASP A 172 10.79 3.74 -17.16
CA ASP A 172 10.13 3.26 -18.37
C ASP A 172 10.60 1.84 -18.75
N ALA A 173 11.87 1.52 -18.50
CA ALA A 173 12.40 0.17 -18.69
C ALA A 173 11.70 -0.86 -17.76
N ASP A 174 11.47 -0.50 -16.49
CA ASP A 174 10.73 -1.35 -15.55
C ASP A 174 9.31 -1.60 -16.05
N THR A 175 8.62 -0.54 -16.52
CA THR A 175 7.26 -0.69 -17.05
C THR A 175 7.22 -1.53 -18.32
N ALA A 176 8.21 -1.42 -19.21
CA ALA A 176 8.32 -2.25 -20.42
C ALA A 176 8.47 -3.73 -20.03
N THR A 177 9.37 -4.04 -19.10
CA THR A 177 9.60 -5.41 -18.59
C THR A 177 8.33 -6.03 -18.04
N VAL A 178 7.58 -5.33 -17.18
CA VAL A 178 6.36 -5.91 -16.59
C VAL A 178 5.22 -5.97 -17.61
N LYS A 179 5.11 -5.04 -18.56
CA LYS A 179 4.15 -5.14 -19.67
C LYS A 179 4.38 -6.39 -20.53
N GLU A 180 5.64 -6.75 -20.78
CA GLU A 180 6.00 -7.99 -21.46
C GLU A 180 5.59 -9.22 -20.64
N GLN A 181 5.89 -9.24 -19.34
CA GLN A 181 5.47 -10.32 -18.44
C GLN A 181 3.95 -10.50 -18.44
N ILE A 182 3.18 -9.40 -18.33
CA ILE A 182 1.71 -9.41 -18.38
C ILE A 182 1.23 -10.04 -19.70
N THR A 183 1.79 -9.60 -20.82
CA THR A 183 1.39 -10.11 -22.16
C THR A 183 1.71 -11.59 -22.31
N THR A 184 2.84 -12.04 -21.77
CA THR A 184 3.25 -13.46 -21.82
C THR A 184 2.33 -14.37 -21.02
N VAL A 185 1.87 -13.91 -19.85
CA VAL A 185 0.96 -14.68 -18.98
C VAL A 185 -0.46 -14.73 -19.56
N TRP A 186 -0.87 -13.71 -20.31
CA TRP A 186 -2.22 -13.62 -20.88
C TRP A 186 -2.44 -14.50 -22.10
N ARG A 187 -1.40 -14.82 -22.86
CA ARG A 187 -1.43 -15.70 -24.03
C ARG A 187 -1.54 -17.18 -23.64
#